data_1ea635977f2d349842890f836648fdb4
#
_entry.id   1ea635977f2d349842890f836648fdb4
#
_cell.length_a   1.000
_cell.length_b   1.000
_cell.length_c   1.000
_cell.angle_alpha   90.00
_cell.angle_beta   90.00
_cell.angle_gamma   90.00
#
_symmetry.space_group_name_H-M   'P 1'
#
loop_
_entity.id
_entity.type
_entity.pdbx_description
1 polymer ?
#
loop_
_entity_poly.entity_id
_entity_poly.type
_entity_poly.pdbx_seq_one_letter_code
_entity_poly.pdbx_strand_id
1 'polypeptide(L)'
;MTAKCVMVLGTTSGAGKSWLTTALCRHYARQGLKVAPFKAQNMSNNARVVAGGEIGSAQYFQALAARAVPDVRMNPLLLKPERDTHSQVVLMGQVDEALSRMPWRGRSASVWPVIHGALDQLMAENDVVVIEGAGSPAEINLASSDIVNMRVAQHAHAVCLLVTDIDRGGAFAHLYGTWALLPEHERGLIKGYVLNKFRGDASLLAPAPQMLQDLTGVPTVATLPMWWQHGLPEEDGVFDMTPTLATSCAALHPGEALAAWGGPAPLTHLRTVAVVAYPRISNLDEFQPLKNVPGVRLVWVRSPAQLAGLGADDWIVLPGSKNTSGDLAWLRTQGLDQAVTAHAARGGAVLGICGGLQMLGEALIDPHDIDGNAPGLGLLPLVTVFARDKTVRHTSAGFAALAAPWNKLSGLSVQGYEIHHGQTQQHAAMAAAGDVARAVMPDGLAWQNAAGNVLAVYLHGLFENPGVLQAIFGATTPTLDSVFDGLANFIEQHFEAGVLASLIV
;
A
#
# COMPACT_ATOMS: atom_id res chain seq x y z
N MET A 1 15.25 -29.49 -7.55
CA MET A 1 14.10 -29.32 -8.47
C MET A 1 13.90 -27.82 -8.57
N THR A 2 13.60 -27.25 -9.72
CA THR A 2 13.22 -25.85 -9.86
C THR A 2 11.81 -25.65 -9.29
N ALA A 3 11.55 -24.52 -8.65
CA ALA A 3 10.24 -24.20 -8.09
C ALA A 3 9.11 -24.33 -9.13
N LYS A 4 7.92 -24.68 -8.67
CA LYS A 4 6.70 -24.52 -9.45
C LYS A 4 6.30 -23.06 -9.44
N CYS A 5 5.95 -22.49 -10.59
CA CYS A 5 5.62 -21.09 -10.72
C CYS A 5 4.13 -20.90 -11.05
N VAL A 6 3.43 -20.12 -10.24
CA VAL A 6 2.04 -19.72 -10.48
C VAL A 6 2.02 -18.21 -10.67
N MET A 7 1.43 -17.75 -11.80
CA MET A 7 1.38 -16.33 -12.09
C MET A 7 -0.05 -15.80 -12.12
N VAL A 8 -0.29 -14.70 -11.44
CA VAL A 8 -1.58 -14.00 -11.42
C VAL A 8 -1.51 -12.81 -12.38
N LEU A 9 -2.18 -12.91 -13.51
CA LEU A 9 -2.36 -11.86 -14.50
C LEU A 9 -3.73 -11.18 -14.28
N GLY A 10 -3.84 -9.92 -14.65
CA GLY A 10 -5.12 -9.20 -14.58
C GLY A 10 -5.53 -8.67 -15.94
N THR A 11 -6.82 -8.55 -16.19
CA THR A 11 -7.31 -7.85 -17.38
C THR A 11 -7.10 -6.34 -17.28
N THR A 12 -6.99 -5.81 -16.05
CA THR A 12 -6.80 -4.38 -15.74
C THR A 12 -6.03 -4.21 -14.43
N SER A 13 -5.57 -2.99 -14.15
CA SER A 13 -5.23 -2.58 -12.78
C SER A 13 -6.48 -2.69 -11.89
N GLY A 14 -6.30 -2.98 -10.60
CA GLY A 14 -7.43 -3.13 -9.66
C GLY A 14 -8.28 -4.39 -9.83
N ALA A 15 -7.93 -5.33 -10.75
CA ALA A 15 -8.64 -6.60 -10.91
C ALA A 15 -8.53 -7.53 -9.69
N GLY A 16 -7.61 -7.26 -8.75
CA GLY A 16 -7.40 -8.05 -7.53
C GLY A 16 -6.18 -8.98 -7.60
N LYS A 17 -5.21 -8.71 -8.49
CA LYS A 17 -3.97 -9.50 -8.60
C LYS A 17 -3.23 -9.64 -7.27
N SER A 18 -2.93 -8.51 -6.62
CA SER A 18 -2.14 -8.48 -5.38
C SER A 18 -2.85 -9.24 -4.25
N TRP A 19 -4.17 -9.08 -4.15
CA TRP A 19 -5.00 -9.79 -3.20
C TRP A 19 -4.93 -11.32 -3.41
N LEU A 20 -5.14 -11.77 -4.64
CA LEU A 20 -5.09 -13.21 -4.97
C LEU A 20 -3.68 -13.78 -4.81
N THR A 21 -2.65 -13.05 -5.22
CA THR A 21 -1.25 -13.46 -5.03
C THR A 21 -0.93 -13.65 -3.55
N THR A 22 -1.38 -12.71 -2.69
CA THR A 22 -1.20 -12.83 -1.22
C THR A 22 -1.90 -14.07 -0.67
N ALA A 23 -3.14 -14.31 -1.11
CA ALA A 23 -3.92 -15.48 -0.70
C ALA A 23 -3.24 -16.81 -1.12
N LEU A 24 -2.72 -16.89 -2.35
CA LEU A 24 -1.98 -18.06 -2.87
C LEU A 24 -0.67 -18.27 -2.10
N CYS A 25 0.08 -17.20 -1.81
CA CYS A 25 1.28 -17.28 -0.99
C CYS A 25 0.99 -17.94 0.36
N ARG A 26 -0.07 -17.50 1.05
CA ARG A 26 -0.46 -18.07 2.34
C ARG A 26 -0.98 -19.50 2.22
N HIS A 27 -1.78 -19.76 1.19
CA HIS A 27 -2.32 -21.11 0.93
C HIS A 27 -1.22 -22.16 0.82
N TYR A 28 -0.22 -21.92 -0.03
CA TYR A 28 0.88 -22.86 -0.21
C TYR A 28 1.82 -22.92 1.00
N ALA A 29 2.08 -21.81 1.67
CA ALA A 29 2.88 -21.79 2.89
C ALA A 29 2.23 -22.60 4.03
N ARG A 30 0.89 -22.61 4.13
CA ARG A 30 0.15 -23.44 5.10
C ARG A 30 0.28 -24.95 4.83
N GLN A 31 0.56 -25.34 3.59
CA GLN A 31 0.85 -26.74 3.24
C GLN A 31 2.28 -27.17 3.57
N GLY A 32 3.07 -26.28 4.16
CA GLY A 32 4.47 -26.54 4.54
C GLY A 32 5.47 -26.37 3.40
N LEU A 33 5.03 -25.81 2.25
CA LEU A 33 5.91 -25.51 1.13
C LEU A 33 6.70 -24.22 1.42
N LYS A 34 7.94 -24.19 0.92
CA LYS A 34 8.75 -22.97 0.91
C LYS A 34 8.32 -22.09 -0.26
N VAL A 35 7.72 -20.94 0.06
CA VAL A 35 7.08 -20.07 -0.92
C VAL A 35 7.77 -18.72 -0.98
N ALA A 36 7.98 -18.18 -2.18
CA ALA A 36 8.38 -16.78 -2.38
C ALA A 36 7.39 -16.06 -3.32
N PRO A 37 7.00 -14.81 -3.02
CA PRO A 37 6.35 -13.95 -3.99
C PRO A 37 7.38 -13.36 -4.95
N PHE A 38 6.92 -12.95 -6.14
CA PHE A 38 7.72 -12.22 -7.10
C PHE A 38 6.88 -11.26 -7.92
N LYS A 39 7.37 -10.05 -8.12
CA LYS A 39 6.82 -9.09 -9.08
C LYS A 39 7.99 -8.38 -9.77
N ALA A 40 8.17 -8.62 -11.04
CA ALA A 40 9.32 -8.16 -11.81
C ALA A 40 9.50 -6.64 -11.74
N GLN A 41 8.41 -5.89 -11.92
CA GLN A 41 8.36 -4.45 -11.76
C GLN A 41 7.10 -4.05 -11.02
N ASN A 42 7.24 -3.18 -10.02
CA ASN A 42 6.13 -2.49 -9.40
C ASN A 42 6.20 -0.99 -9.70
N MET A 43 5.05 -0.33 -9.79
CA MET A 43 4.96 1.13 -9.90
C MET A 43 4.11 1.63 -8.73
N SER A 44 4.76 2.11 -7.68
CA SER A 44 4.09 2.52 -6.45
C SER A 44 4.96 3.46 -5.63
N ASN A 45 4.34 4.40 -4.95
CA ASN A 45 4.99 5.20 -3.91
C ASN A 45 4.95 4.51 -2.53
N ASN A 46 4.25 3.37 -2.43
CA ASN A 46 4.18 2.58 -1.21
C ASN A 46 5.32 1.57 -1.18
N ALA A 47 6.26 1.77 -0.27
CA ALA A 47 7.45 0.95 -0.16
C ALA A 47 7.75 0.57 1.28
N ARG A 48 8.38 -0.58 1.46
CA ARG A 48 8.81 -1.12 2.73
C ARG A 48 10.30 -1.38 2.73
N VAL A 49 10.92 -1.13 3.87
CA VAL A 49 12.33 -1.44 4.09
C VAL A 49 12.51 -2.94 4.27
N VAL A 50 13.50 -3.48 3.62
CA VAL A 50 13.94 -4.88 3.74
C VAL A 50 15.46 -4.94 3.82
N ALA A 51 16.02 -6.12 4.06
CA ALA A 51 17.46 -6.31 3.95
C ALA A 51 17.92 -5.96 2.53
N GLY A 52 18.89 -5.05 2.41
CA GLY A 52 19.44 -4.59 1.14
C GLY A 52 18.74 -3.37 0.54
N GLY A 53 17.63 -2.85 1.12
CA GLY A 53 17.00 -1.63 0.64
C GLY A 53 15.49 -1.57 0.80
N GLU A 54 14.77 -1.24 -0.28
CA GLU A 54 13.32 -1.10 -0.27
C GLU A 54 12.64 -1.87 -1.41
N ILE A 55 11.43 -2.38 -1.15
CA ILE A 55 10.54 -3.04 -2.13
C ILE A 55 9.12 -2.47 -2.05
N GLY A 56 8.29 -2.76 -3.05
CA GLY A 56 6.86 -2.41 -3.00
C GLY A 56 6.14 -3.07 -1.82
N SER A 57 5.20 -2.34 -1.21
CA SER A 57 4.45 -2.83 -0.04
C SER A 57 3.70 -4.13 -0.31
N ALA A 58 3.12 -4.29 -1.53
CA ALA A 58 2.40 -5.52 -1.86
C ALA A 58 3.29 -6.74 -1.74
N GLN A 59 4.52 -6.71 -2.29
CA GLN A 59 5.46 -7.83 -2.23
C GLN A 59 5.97 -8.06 -0.81
N TYR A 60 6.08 -7.02 0.00
CA TYR A 60 6.38 -7.14 1.42
C TYR A 60 5.28 -7.95 2.14
N PHE A 61 4.01 -7.60 1.97
CA PHE A 61 2.90 -8.34 2.59
C PHE A 61 2.75 -9.75 2.02
N GLN A 62 3.00 -9.95 0.73
CA GLN A 62 3.02 -11.28 0.11
C GLN A 62 4.12 -12.17 0.70
N ALA A 63 5.30 -11.61 1.00
CA ALA A 63 6.37 -12.34 1.67
C ALA A 63 5.97 -12.74 3.10
N LEU A 64 5.36 -11.83 3.86
CA LEU A 64 4.82 -12.15 5.18
C LEU A 64 3.73 -13.24 5.11
N ALA A 65 2.83 -13.16 4.13
CA ALA A 65 1.82 -14.19 3.89
C ALA A 65 2.46 -15.55 3.58
N ALA A 66 3.53 -15.57 2.79
CA ALA A 66 4.34 -16.75 2.47
C ALA A 66 5.16 -17.27 3.66
N ARG A 67 5.15 -16.58 4.82
CA ARG A 67 6.06 -16.84 5.95
C ARG A 67 7.54 -16.78 5.56
N ALA A 68 7.84 -16.01 4.52
CA ALA A 68 9.20 -15.77 4.03
C ALA A 68 9.74 -14.44 4.59
N VAL A 69 11.06 -14.34 4.70
CA VAL A 69 11.72 -13.07 5.01
C VAL A 69 11.67 -12.20 3.75
N PRO A 70 11.10 -10.98 3.81
CA PRO A 70 11.08 -10.09 2.65
C PRO A 70 12.48 -9.77 2.14
N ASP A 71 12.66 -9.81 0.82
CA ASP A 71 13.96 -9.71 0.16
C ASP A 71 13.83 -8.86 -1.12
N VAL A 72 14.87 -8.10 -1.45
CA VAL A 72 14.87 -7.21 -2.62
C VAL A 72 14.66 -7.93 -3.95
N ARG A 73 14.99 -9.22 -4.04
CA ARG A 73 14.76 -10.07 -5.22
C ARG A 73 13.27 -10.30 -5.50
N MET A 74 12.40 -10.16 -4.49
CA MET A 74 10.95 -10.35 -4.64
C MET A 74 10.30 -9.22 -5.43
N ASN A 75 10.93 -8.04 -5.47
CA ASN A 75 10.57 -6.92 -6.32
C ASN A 75 11.83 -6.20 -6.82
N PRO A 76 12.54 -6.76 -7.81
CA PRO A 76 13.84 -6.26 -8.24
C PRO A 76 13.79 -4.86 -8.86
N LEU A 77 12.64 -4.45 -9.43
CA LEU A 77 12.47 -3.13 -10.01
C LEU A 77 11.23 -2.44 -9.42
N LEU A 78 11.46 -1.36 -8.68
CA LEU A 78 10.39 -0.50 -8.17
C LEU A 78 10.51 0.88 -8.81
N LEU A 79 9.43 1.34 -9.42
CA LEU A 79 9.29 2.68 -9.98
C LEU A 79 8.46 3.54 -9.03
N LYS A 80 9.02 4.65 -8.57
CA LYS A 80 8.34 5.61 -7.69
C LYS A 80 8.01 6.87 -8.46
N PRO A 81 6.75 7.09 -8.88
CA PRO A 81 6.35 8.27 -9.63
C PRO A 81 6.58 9.57 -8.84
N GLU A 82 7.41 10.46 -9.37
CA GLU A 82 7.68 11.79 -8.81
C GLU A 82 6.90 12.88 -9.54
N ARG A 83 6.79 12.73 -10.87
CA ARG A 83 6.04 13.61 -11.78
C ARG A 83 5.36 12.75 -12.84
N ASP A 84 4.44 13.31 -13.62
CA ASP A 84 3.67 12.56 -14.62
C ASP A 84 4.53 11.83 -15.66
N THR A 85 5.72 12.35 -15.95
CA THR A 85 6.65 11.78 -16.94
C THR A 85 7.97 11.30 -16.33
N HIS A 86 8.10 11.31 -15.01
CA HIS A 86 9.34 10.95 -14.33
C HIS A 86 9.08 10.08 -13.11
N SER A 87 9.87 9.01 -13.00
CA SER A 87 9.87 8.10 -11.84
C SER A 87 11.29 7.88 -11.35
N GLN A 88 11.50 7.92 -10.06
CA GLN A 88 12.72 7.38 -9.44
C GLN A 88 12.74 5.87 -9.64
N VAL A 89 13.86 5.35 -10.09
CA VAL A 89 14.07 3.91 -10.28
C VAL A 89 14.82 3.35 -9.09
N VAL A 90 14.25 2.33 -8.47
CA VAL A 90 14.89 1.53 -7.44
C VAL A 90 15.16 0.15 -8.02
N LEU A 91 16.43 -0.22 -8.16
CA LEU A 91 16.86 -1.52 -8.68
C LEU A 91 17.48 -2.32 -7.55
N MET A 92 16.99 -3.54 -7.32
CA MET A 92 17.44 -4.39 -6.21
C MET A 92 17.50 -3.65 -4.86
N GLY A 93 16.45 -2.88 -4.58
CA GLY A 93 16.30 -2.13 -3.34
C GLY A 93 17.07 -0.81 -3.24
N GLN A 94 17.89 -0.46 -4.23
CA GLN A 94 18.73 0.75 -4.23
C GLN A 94 18.31 1.71 -5.35
N VAL A 95 18.37 3.01 -5.07
CA VAL A 95 18.08 4.04 -6.08
C VAL A 95 19.16 4.01 -7.16
N ASP A 96 18.74 3.91 -8.41
CA ASP A 96 19.61 4.00 -9.59
C ASP A 96 19.30 5.30 -10.36
N GLU A 97 20.15 6.28 -10.21
CA GLU A 97 19.99 7.59 -10.87
C GLU A 97 20.18 7.52 -12.38
N ALA A 98 21.06 6.64 -12.88
CA ALA A 98 21.29 6.49 -14.31
C ALA A 98 20.05 5.93 -15.01
N LEU A 99 19.46 4.90 -14.43
CA LEU A 99 18.19 4.33 -14.90
C LEU A 99 17.01 5.33 -14.73
N SER A 100 17.01 6.14 -13.67
CA SER A 100 15.98 7.15 -13.47
C SER A 100 15.96 8.20 -14.58
N ARG A 101 17.12 8.57 -15.11
CA ARG A 101 17.27 9.52 -16.24
C ARG A 101 17.06 8.88 -17.62
N MET A 102 17.04 7.54 -17.71
CA MET A 102 16.91 6.83 -18.99
C MET A 102 15.45 6.85 -19.48
N PRO A 103 15.21 7.05 -20.79
CA PRO A 103 13.89 6.92 -21.39
C PRO A 103 13.30 5.53 -21.16
N TRP A 104 11.99 5.47 -20.91
CA TRP A 104 11.26 4.25 -20.58
C TRP A 104 11.56 3.06 -21.52
N ARG A 105 11.46 3.28 -22.85
CA ARG A 105 11.64 2.21 -23.85
C ARG A 105 13.04 1.62 -23.87
N GLY A 106 14.08 2.37 -23.52
CA GLY A 106 15.45 1.85 -23.46
C GLY A 106 15.77 1.07 -22.19
N ARG A 107 15.02 1.33 -21.12
CA ARG A 107 15.27 0.79 -19.78
C ARG A 107 15.00 -0.72 -19.70
N SER A 108 13.94 -1.20 -20.32
CA SER A 108 13.49 -2.61 -20.23
C SER A 108 14.58 -3.63 -20.61
N ALA A 109 15.34 -3.36 -21.65
CA ALA A 109 16.40 -4.26 -22.09
C ALA A 109 17.56 -4.32 -21.09
N SER A 110 17.92 -3.18 -20.47
CA SER A 110 19.04 -3.09 -19.54
C SER A 110 18.74 -3.73 -18.18
N VAL A 111 17.48 -3.70 -17.72
CA VAL A 111 17.09 -4.24 -16.41
C VAL A 111 16.70 -5.72 -16.46
N TRP A 112 16.35 -6.26 -17.63
CA TRP A 112 15.92 -7.65 -17.76
C TRP A 112 16.91 -8.68 -17.20
N PRO A 113 18.24 -8.59 -17.42
CA PRO A 113 19.19 -9.53 -16.82
C PRO A 113 19.15 -9.59 -15.29
N VAL A 114 18.90 -8.46 -14.64
CA VAL A 114 18.78 -8.38 -13.18
C VAL A 114 17.45 -9.02 -12.73
N ILE A 115 16.37 -8.75 -13.46
CA ILE A 115 15.03 -9.26 -13.15
C ILE A 115 15.00 -10.79 -13.22
N HIS A 116 15.41 -11.38 -14.35
CA HIS A 116 15.38 -12.83 -14.47
C HIS A 116 16.39 -13.50 -13.54
N GLY A 117 17.58 -12.89 -13.31
CA GLY A 117 18.53 -13.42 -12.35
C GLY A 117 18.00 -13.48 -10.91
N ALA A 118 17.22 -12.48 -10.48
CA ALA A 118 16.53 -12.49 -9.19
C ALA A 118 15.47 -13.61 -9.13
N LEU A 119 14.69 -13.77 -10.21
CA LEU A 119 13.68 -14.82 -10.30
C LEU A 119 14.31 -16.21 -10.28
N ASP A 120 15.40 -16.44 -11.04
CA ASP A 120 16.12 -17.71 -11.07
C ASP A 120 16.63 -18.14 -9.69
N GLN A 121 17.15 -17.18 -8.90
CA GLN A 121 17.57 -17.43 -7.54
C GLN A 121 16.39 -17.83 -6.64
N LEU A 122 15.28 -17.11 -6.72
CA LEU A 122 14.08 -17.45 -5.94
C LEU A 122 13.53 -18.82 -6.33
N MET A 123 13.53 -19.17 -7.63
CA MET A 123 13.13 -20.48 -8.12
C MET A 123 14.05 -21.61 -7.66
N ALA A 124 15.34 -21.34 -7.49
CA ALA A 124 16.30 -22.32 -6.98
C ALA A 124 16.17 -22.58 -5.48
N GLU A 125 15.69 -21.59 -4.73
CA GLU A 125 15.65 -21.60 -3.24
C GLU A 125 14.30 -22.02 -2.66
N ASN A 126 13.22 -22.07 -3.46
CA ASN A 126 11.86 -22.29 -3.00
C ASN A 126 11.19 -23.47 -3.73
N ASP A 127 10.11 -24.00 -3.14
CA ASP A 127 9.27 -25.03 -3.76
C ASP A 127 8.26 -24.39 -4.74
N VAL A 128 7.74 -23.21 -4.37
CA VAL A 128 6.75 -22.46 -5.15
C VAL A 128 7.14 -20.99 -5.24
N VAL A 129 7.06 -20.42 -6.44
CA VAL A 129 7.13 -18.95 -6.63
C VAL A 129 5.78 -18.47 -7.15
N VAL A 130 5.13 -17.58 -6.37
CA VAL A 130 3.87 -16.94 -6.78
C VAL A 130 4.19 -15.58 -7.39
N ILE A 131 3.90 -15.44 -8.67
CA ILE A 131 4.28 -14.27 -9.47
C ILE A 131 3.07 -13.36 -9.67
N GLU A 132 3.23 -12.07 -9.43
CA GLU A 132 2.23 -11.06 -9.73
C GLU A 132 2.58 -10.30 -11.01
N GLY A 133 1.67 -10.28 -11.99
CA GLY A 133 1.78 -9.40 -13.16
C GLY A 133 1.42 -7.95 -12.85
N ALA A 134 1.66 -7.05 -13.80
CA ALA A 134 1.33 -5.63 -13.69
C ALA A 134 0.41 -5.18 -14.84
N GLY A 135 -0.64 -4.40 -14.53
CA GLY A 135 -1.60 -3.95 -15.53
C GLY A 135 -2.30 -5.12 -16.22
N SER A 136 -2.28 -5.14 -17.55
CA SER A 136 -2.79 -6.20 -18.41
C SER A 136 -1.66 -6.79 -19.28
N PRO A 137 -1.63 -8.12 -19.54
CA PRO A 137 -0.67 -8.70 -20.47
C PRO A 137 -0.96 -8.33 -21.93
N ALA A 138 -2.14 -7.79 -22.22
CA ALA A 138 -2.57 -7.44 -23.57
C ALA A 138 -2.35 -5.95 -23.92
N GLU A 139 -1.41 -5.28 -23.26
CA GLU A 139 -0.96 -3.93 -23.65
C GLU A 139 -0.11 -4.03 -24.92
N ILE A 140 -0.78 -4.22 -26.09
CA ILE A 140 -0.16 -4.54 -27.38
C ILE A 140 0.87 -3.51 -27.86
N ASN A 141 0.69 -2.24 -27.46
CA ASN A 141 1.61 -1.14 -27.74
C ASN A 141 2.92 -1.23 -26.91
N LEU A 142 2.94 -2.03 -25.84
CA LEU A 142 4.08 -2.23 -24.93
C LEU A 142 4.67 -3.66 -25.03
N ALA A 143 4.09 -4.56 -25.82
CA ALA A 143 4.46 -5.97 -25.89
C ALA A 143 5.96 -6.20 -26.15
N SER A 144 6.59 -5.40 -27.03
CA SER A 144 8.02 -5.50 -27.32
C SER A 144 8.95 -5.10 -26.16
N SER A 145 8.42 -4.38 -25.16
CA SER A 145 9.15 -3.92 -23.98
C SER A 145 8.61 -4.56 -22.68
N ASP A 146 7.74 -5.57 -22.81
CA ASP A 146 7.22 -6.27 -21.63
C ASP A 146 8.34 -6.97 -20.87
N ILE A 147 8.41 -6.70 -19.59
CA ILE A 147 9.32 -7.32 -18.62
C ILE A 147 8.58 -7.77 -17.36
N VAL A 148 7.23 -7.72 -17.38
CA VAL A 148 6.43 -7.89 -16.17
C VAL A 148 5.35 -8.96 -16.27
N ASN A 149 4.89 -9.27 -17.49
CA ASN A 149 3.79 -10.20 -17.72
C ASN A 149 4.27 -11.44 -18.50
N MET A 150 4.01 -11.51 -19.80
CA MET A 150 4.20 -12.76 -20.55
C MET A 150 5.67 -13.16 -20.70
N ARG A 151 6.59 -12.20 -20.75
CA ARG A 151 8.03 -12.53 -20.77
C ARG A 151 8.48 -13.22 -19.48
N VAL A 152 7.96 -12.77 -18.32
CA VAL A 152 8.23 -13.41 -17.03
C VAL A 152 7.56 -14.79 -16.98
N ALA A 153 6.29 -14.89 -17.40
CA ALA A 153 5.55 -16.14 -17.44
C ALA A 153 6.26 -17.21 -18.26
N GLN A 154 6.76 -16.84 -19.43
CA GLN A 154 7.54 -17.75 -20.32
C GLN A 154 8.86 -18.17 -19.68
N HIS A 155 9.62 -17.22 -19.11
CA HIS A 155 10.90 -17.51 -18.45
C HIS A 155 10.75 -18.47 -17.28
N ALA A 156 9.71 -18.27 -16.47
CA ALA A 156 9.41 -19.11 -15.31
C ALA A 156 8.63 -20.40 -15.65
N HIS A 157 8.24 -20.61 -16.90
CA HIS A 157 7.29 -21.66 -17.29
C HIS A 157 6.05 -21.68 -16.38
N ALA A 158 5.52 -20.50 -16.06
CA ALA A 158 4.49 -20.33 -15.06
C ALA A 158 3.11 -20.80 -15.55
N VAL A 159 2.36 -21.41 -14.66
CA VAL A 159 0.91 -21.62 -14.82
C VAL A 159 0.21 -20.29 -14.51
N CYS A 160 -0.50 -19.72 -15.50
CA CYS A 160 -1.11 -18.40 -15.37
C CYS A 160 -2.59 -18.48 -15.07
N LEU A 161 -3.06 -17.68 -14.09
CA LEU A 161 -4.44 -17.34 -13.85
C LEU A 161 -4.71 -15.93 -14.37
N LEU A 162 -5.78 -15.75 -15.15
CA LEU A 162 -6.22 -14.43 -15.61
C LEU A 162 -7.43 -13.98 -14.81
N VAL A 163 -7.26 -12.91 -14.03
CA VAL A 163 -8.24 -12.36 -13.11
C VAL A 163 -8.92 -11.13 -13.71
N THR A 164 -10.23 -11.03 -13.57
CA THR A 164 -11.03 -9.86 -13.96
C THR A 164 -11.94 -9.38 -12.84
N ASP A 165 -12.18 -8.08 -12.78
CA ASP A 165 -13.17 -7.45 -11.89
C ASP A 165 -14.53 -7.51 -12.58
N ILE A 166 -15.44 -8.34 -12.04
CA ILE A 166 -16.79 -8.49 -12.61
C ILE A 166 -17.76 -7.39 -12.20
N ASP A 167 -17.47 -6.69 -11.09
CA ASP A 167 -18.36 -5.63 -10.57
C ASP A 167 -18.45 -4.43 -11.52
N ARG A 168 -17.41 -4.18 -12.31
CA ARG A 168 -17.37 -3.09 -13.30
C ARG A 168 -18.13 -3.38 -14.59
N GLY A 169 -18.59 -4.61 -14.79
CA GLY A 169 -19.21 -5.06 -16.02
C GLY A 169 -18.21 -5.41 -17.12
N GLY A 170 -18.68 -6.10 -18.17
CA GLY A 170 -17.86 -6.48 -19.31
C GLY A 170 -16.80 -7.57 -19.04
N ALA A 171 -16.87 -8.26 -17.91
CA ALA A 171 -15.87 -9.22 -17.46
C ALA A 171 -15.48 -10.28 -18.51
N PHE A 172 -16.47 -10.90 -19.14
CA PHE A 172 -16.23 -11.93 -20.18
C PHE A 172 -15.56 -11.33 -21.44
N ALA A 173 -15.95 -10.11 -21.82
CA ALA A 173 -15.28 -9.39 -22.92
C ALA A 173 -13.84 -9.05 -22.58
N HIS A 174 -13.56 -8.63 -21.34
CA HIS A 174 -12.20 -8.37 -20.88
C HIS A 174 -11.34 -9.64 -20.88
N LEU A 175 -11.86 -10.77 -20.39
CA LEU A 175 -11.15 -12.05 -20.41
C LEU A 175 -10.86 -12.52 -21.84
N TYR A 176 -11.91 -12.55 -22.68
CA TYR A 176 -11.76 -12.96 -24.08
C TYR A 176 -10.83 -12.03 -24.86
N GLY A 177 -11.02 -10.71 -24.74
CA GLY A 177 -10.20 -9.73 -25.45
C GLY A 177 -8.72 -9.81 -25.04
N THR A 178 -8.44 -9.93 -23.73
CA THR A 178 -7.09 -10.10 -23.22
C THR A 178 -6.46 -11.37 -23.79
N TRP A 179 -7.15 -12.50 -23.69
CA TRP A 179 -6.68 -13.78 -24.22
C TRP A 179 -6.49 -13.75 -25.75
N ALA A 180 -7.44 -13.19 -26.49
CA ALA A 180 -7.41 -13.16 -27.96
C ALA A 180 -6.29 -12.29 -28.55
N LEU A 181 -5.88 -11.23 -27.83
CA LEU A 181 -4.78 -10.34 -28.25
C LEU A 181 -3.40 -10.94 -28.04
N LEU A 182 -3.25 -11.96 -27.18
CA LEU A 182 -1.98 -12.64 -26.95
C LEU A 182 -1.64 -13.58 -28.12
N PRO A 183 -0.36 -13.77 -28.45
CA PRO A 183 0.07 -14.81 -29.40
C PRO A 183 -0.25 -16.20 -28.87
N GLU A 184 -0.37 -17.18 -29.78
CA GLU A 184 -0.81 -18.54 -29.45
C GLU A 184 0.06 -19.21 -28.37
N HIS A 185 1.39 -19.06 -28.45
CA HIS A 185 2.31 -19.66 -27.48
C HIS A 185 2.19 -19.05 -26.07
N GLU A 186 1.72 -17.82 -25.95
CA GLU A 186 1.44 -17.17 -24.66
C GLU A 186 0.08 -17.57 -24.11
N ARG A 187 -0.95 -17.70 -24.98
CA ARG A 187 -2.29 -18.17 -24.58
C ARG A 187 -2.23 -19.52 -23.87
N GLY A 188 -1.33 -20.40 -24.33
CA GLY A 188 -1.13 -21.72 -23.76
C GLY A 188 -0.69 -21.73 -22.29
N LEU A 189 -0.17 -20.63 -21.75
CA LEU A 189 0.20 -20.49 -20.35
C LEU A 189 -1.00 -20.18 -19.46
N ILE A 190 -2.10 -19.61 -19.99
CA ILE A 190 -3.31 -19.29 -19.23
C ILE A 190 -4.09 -20.58 -19.02
N LYS A 191 -4.23 -21.01 -17.75
CA LYS A 191 -4.88 -22.27 -17.36
C LYS A 191 -6.21 -22.09 -16.64
N GLY A 192 -6.54 -20.85 -16.25
CA GLY A 192 -7.80 -20.58 -15.58
C GLY A 192 -8.18 -19.11 -15.58
N TYR A 193 -9.48 -18.86 -15.68
CA TYR A 193 -10.07 -17.54 -15.47
C TYR A 193 -10.59 -17.43 -14.04
N VAL A 194 -10.42 -16.25 -13.43
CA VAL A 194 -10.96 -15.92 -12.12
C VAL A 194 -11.86 -14.69 -12.23
N LEU A 195 -13.12 -14.86 -11.90
CA LEU A 195 -14.08 -13.77 -11.75
C LEU A 195 -13.98 -13.24 -10.31
N ASN A 196 -13.48 -12.05 -10.15
CA ASN A 196 -13.28 -11.44 -8.83
C ASN A 196 -14.31 -10.34 -8.57
N LYS A 197 -14.55 -10.07 -7.28
CA LYS A 197 -15.50 -9.05 -6.81
C LYS A 197 -16.95 -9.30 -7.25
N PHE A 198 -17.35 -10.55 -7.27
CA PHE A 198 -18.71 -10.93 -7.65
C PHE A 198 -19.72 -10.51 -6.58
N ARG A 199 -20.86 -9.97 -7.03
CA ARG A 199 -22.02 -9.64 -6.18
C ARG A 199 -23.28 -10.20 -6.79
N GLY A 200 -24.13 -10.79 -5.96
CA GLY A 200 -25.44 -11.30 -6.37
C GLY A 200 -25.50 -12.80 -6.43
N ASP A 201 -26.43 -13.32 -7.22
CA ASP A 201 -26.69 -14.75 -7.37
C ASP A 201 -25.79 -15.35 -8.45
N ALA A 202 -24.89 -16.26 -8.03
CA ALA A 202 -23.93 -16.92 -8.91
C ALA A 202 -24.61 -17.80 -9.98
N SER A 203 -25.86 -18.27 -9.76
CA SER A 203 -26.58 -19.02 -10.75
C SER A 203 -26.89 -18.22 -12.02
N LEU A 204 -26.97 -16.89 -11.91
CA LEU A 204 -27.19 -15.97 -13.03
C LEU A 204 -25.98 -15.83 -13.96
N LEU A 205 -24.79 -16.32 -13.56
CA LEU A 205 -23.62 -16.36 -14.44
C LEU A 205 -23.75 -17.42 -15.54
N ALA A 206 -24.50 -18.49 -15.29
CA ALA A 206 -24.70 -19.53 -16.28
C ALA A 206 -25.54 -19.03 -17.48
N PRO A 207 -25.18 -19.39 -18.73
CA PRO A 207 -24.11 -20.31 -19.13
C PRO A 207 -22.76 -19.64 -19.51
N ALA A 208 -22.56 -18.36 -19.17
CA ALA A 208 -21.45 -17.55 -19.68
C ALA A 208 -20.03 -18.12 -19.43
N PRO A 209 -19.72 -18.70 -18.23
CA PRO A 209 -18.42 -19.36 -18.02
C PRO A 209 -18.16 -20.48 -19.03
N GLN A 210 -19.16 -21.33 -19.29
CA GLN A 210 -19.05 -22.41 -20.26
C GLN A 210 -18.88 -21.86 -21.69
N MET A 211 -19.65 -20.85 -22.08
CA MET A 211 -19.51 -20.20 -23.39
C MET A 211 -18.10 -19.64 -23.60
N LEU A 212 -17.50 -19.03 -22.56
CA LEU A 212 -16.12 -18.54 -22.64
C LEU A 212 -15.11 -19.67 -22.77
N GLN A 213 -15.32 -20.77 -22.03
CA GLN A 213 -14.48 -21.95 -22.14
C GLN A 213 -14.58 -22.59 -23.54
N ASP A 214 -15.76 -22.65 -24.14
CA ASP A 214 -15.95 -23.17 -25.52
C ASP A 214 -15.22 -22.31 -26.56
N LEU A 215 -15.10 -21.01 -26.33
CA LEU A 215 -14.38 -20.08 -27.22
C LEU A 215 -12.86 -20.12 -27.05
N THR A 216 -12.36 -20.40 -25.86
CA THR A 216 -10.93 -20.21 -25.52
C THR A 216 -10.21 -21.49 -25.11
N GLY A 217 -10.96 -22.53 -24.76
CA GLY A 217 -10.42 -23.76 -24.17
C GLY A 217 -9.99 -23.60 -22.69
N VAL A 218 -10.14 -22.41 -22.11
CA VAL A 218 -9.71 -22.12 -20.73
C VAL A 218 -10.91 -22.06 -19.79
N PRO A 219 -10.94 -22.85 -18.69
CA PRO A 219 -12.05 -22.88 -17.76
C PRO A 219 -12.07 -21.64 -16.84
N THR A 220 -13.27 -21.26 -16.38
CA THR A 220 -13.41 -20.40 -15.20
C THR A 220 -13.23 -21.26 -13.96
N VAL A 221 -12.16 -21.01 -13.20
CA VAL A 221 -11.73 -21.86 -12.07
C VAL A 221 -12.13 -21.31 -10.71
N ALA A 222 -12.57 -20.05 -10.66
CA ALA A 222 -13.09 -19.44 -9.44
C ALA A 222 -14.02 -18.27 -9.74
N THR A 223 -15.05 -18.12 -8.90
CA THR A 223 -15.87 -16.92 -8.78
C THR A 223 -15.80 -16.45 -7.34
N LEU A 224 -15.02 -15.36 -7.13
CA LEU A 224 -14.71 -14.83 -5.81
C LEU A 224 -15.72 -13.75 -5.43
N PRO A 225 -16.51 -13.93 -4.38
CA PRO A 225 -17.43 -12.91 -3.89
C PRO A 225 -16.71 -11.63 -3.50
N MET A 226 -17.41 -10.49 -3.59
CA MET A 226 -16.92 -9.22 -3.10
C MET A 226 -16.68 -9.29 -1.59
N TRP A 227 -15.47 -9.02 -1.16
CA TRP A 227 -15.08 -8.99 0.24
C TRP A 227 -14.39 -7.66 0.59
N TRP A 228 -15.17 -6.72 1.13
CA TRP A 228 -14.71 -5.36 1.42
C TRP A 228 -13.80 -5.25 2.64
N GLN A 229 -13.99 -6.13 3.63
CA GLN A 229 -13.34 -6.06 4.94
C GLN A 229 -12.31 -7.17 5.13
N HIS A 230 -11.55 -7.48 4.09
CA HIS A 230 -10.51 -8.52 4.16
C HIS A 230 -9.30 -8.13 5.00
N GLY A 231 -9.10 -6.84 5.30
CA GLY A 231 -8.03 -6.34 6.18
C GLY A 231 -6.64 -6.29 5.56
N LEU A 232 -6.45 -6.77 4.32
CA LEU A 232 -5.18 -6.65 3.62
C LEU A 232 -4.93 -5.19 3.24
N PRO A 233 -3.73 -4.62 3.53
CA PRO A 233 -3.35 -3.32 3.04
C PRO A 233 -3.32 -3.27 1.51
N GLU A 234 -3.95 -2.26 0.93
CA GLU A 234 -4.03 -2.07 -0.53
C GLU A 234 -3.04 -0.99 -0.98
N GLU A 235 -2.33 -1.27 -2.05
CA GLU A 235 -1.42 -0.32 -2.70
C GLU A 235 -2.14 0.68 -3.61
N ASP A 236 -3.18 0.20 -4.30
CA ASP A 236 -3.99 0.97 -5.23
C ASP A 236 -5.32 1.31 -4.54
N GLY A 237 -5.77 2.55 -4.59
CA GLY A 237 -7.13 2.86 -4.14
C GLY A 237 -7.26 3.88 -3.01
N VAL A 238 -6.36 4.87 -2.94
CA VAL A 238 -6.54 6.07 -2.06
C VAL A 238 -7.92 6.70 -2.21
N PHE A 239 -8.55 6.49 -3.35
CA PHE A 239 -9.81 7.13 -3.72
C PHE A 239 -11.00 6.17 -3.75
N ASP A 240 -10.80 4.89 -3.52
CA ASP A 240 -11.90 3.96 -3.35
C ASP A 240 -12.61 4.26 -2.02
N MET A 241 -13.86 4.66 -2.12
CA MET A 241 -14.76 4.87 -0.98
C MET A 241 -15.14 3.52 -0.37
N THR A 242 -14.15 2.72 0.03
CA THR A 242 -14.41 1.50 0.77
C THR A 242 -15.05 1.85 2.10
N PRO A 243 -16.23 1.31 2.43
CA PRO A 243 -16.87 1.56 3.70
C PRO A 243 -15.94 1.18 4.85
N THR A 244 -15.65 2.10 5.75
CA THR A 244 -15.01 1.77 7.03
C THR A 244 -16.00 0.99 7.91
N LEU A 245 -15.51 0.23 8.89
CA LEU A 245 -16.38 -0.44 9.88
C LEU A 245 -17.44 0.50 10.46
N ALA A 246 -17.08 1.77 10.69
CA ALA A 246 -18.00 2.78 11.17
C ALA A 246 -19.10 3.15 10.15
N THR A 247 -18.79 3.18 8.85
CA THR A 247 -19.75 3.46 7.78
C THR A 247 -20.63 2.24 7.50
N SER A 248 -20.08 1.03 7.59
CA SER A 248 -20.84 -0.22 7.46
C SER A 248 -21.86 -0.41 8.58
N CYS A 249 -21.49 -0.06 9.83
CA CYS A 249 -22.42 -0.14 10.97
C CYS A 249 -23.58 0.90 10.87
N ALA A 250 -23.35 2.02 10.20
CA ALA A 250 -24.41 3.00 9.96
C ALA A 250 -25.37 2.62 8.82
N ALA A 251 -24.94 1.74 7.89
CA ALA A 251 -25.74 1.27 6.77
C ALA A 251 -26.54 -0.01 7.06
N LEU A 252 -26.21 -0.74 8.13
CA LEU A 252 -26.96 -1.90 8.59
C LEU A 252 -28.03 -1.46 9.60
N HIS A 253 -29.23 -2.03 9.53
CA HIS A 253 -30.26 -1.81 10.53
C HIS A 253 -29.68 -2.09 11.94
N PRO A 254 -30.01 -1.27 12.97
CA PRO A 254 -29.37 -1.35 14.29
C PRO A 254 -29.43 -2.69 15.01
N GLY A 255 -30.26 -3.62 14.55
CA GLY A 255 -30.42 -4.95 15.16
C GLY A 255 -29.54 -6.05 14.54
N GLU A 256 -29.06 -5.91 13.30
CA GLU A 256 -28.34 -6.99 12.60
C GLU A 256 -26.82 -6.94 12.75
N ALA A 257 -26.27 -5.75 12.95
CA ALA A 257 -24.81 -5.55 13.10
C ALA A 257 -24.25 -6.08 14.44
N LEU A 258 -25.08 -6.14 15.48
CA LEU A 258 -24.68 -6.59 16.83
C LEU A 258 -24.62 -8.10 17.00
N ALA A 259 -25.39 -8.85 16.21
CA ALA A 259 -25.47 -10.31 16.35
C ALA A 259 -24.28 -11.06 15.74
N ALA A 260 -23.57 -10.46 14.78
CA ALA A 260 -22.48 -11.12 14.04
C ALA A 260 -21.13 -11.11 14.79
N TRP A 261 -20.92 -10.25 15.79
CA TRP A 261 -19.59 -10.03 16.40
C TRP A 261 -19.52 -10.07 17.93
N GLY A 262 -20.59 -10.41 18.64
CA GLY A 262 -20.57 -10.58 20.11
C GLY A 262 -20.02 -9.35 20.87
N GLY A 263 -20.15 -8.15 20.35
CA GLY A 263 -19.47 -6.96 20.82
C GLY A 263 -20.37 -6.03 21.64
N PRO A 264 -19.74 -5.18 22.48
CA PRO A 264 -20.43 -4.31 23.45
C PRO A 264 -21.14 -3.13 22.78
N ALA A 265 -22.03 -2.51 23.55
CA ALA A 265 -22.91 -1.37 23.36
C ALA A 265 -22.64 -0.35 22.23
N PRO A 266 -23.65 0.39 21.74
CA PRO A 266 -23.53 1.34 20.65
C PRO A 266 -22.43 2.37 20.92
N LEU A 267 -21.52 2.54 19.94
CA LEU A 267 -20.42 3.51 19.97
C LEU A 267 -21.00 4.93 20.08
N THR A 268 -20.86 5.55 21.23
CA THR A 268 -21.39 6.89 21.52
C THR A 268 -20.54 8.02 20.91
N HIS A 269 -19.31 7.73 20.44
CA HIS A 269 -18.44 8.70 19.80
C HIS A 269 -17.70 8.10 18.60
N LEU A 270 -17.93 8.68 17.42
CA LEU A 270 -17.22 8.38 16.20
C LEU A 270 -16.09 9.42 16.01
N ARG A 271 -14.82 8.98 16.07
CA ARG A 271 -13.67 9.85 15.76
C ARG A 271 -13.37 9.82 14.28
N THR A 272 -13.31 10.98 13.64
CA THR A 272 -12.85 11.09 12.26
C THR A 272 -11.34 11.28 12.21
N VAL A 273 -10.66 10.45 11.43
CA VAL A 273 -9.25 10.61 11.04
C VAL A 273 -9.23 11.03 9.58
N ALA A 274 -9.01 12.32 9.34
CA ALA A 274 -9.00 12.94 8.02
C ALA A 274 -7.57 12.97 7.47
N VAL A 275 -7.27 12.09 6.51
CA VAL A 275 -5.94 12.01 5.88
C VAL A 275 -5.95 12.84 4.60
N VAL A 276 -5.04 13.79 4.49
CA VAL A 276 -4.91 14.63 3.28
C VAL A 276 -4.34 13.80 2.13
N ALA A 277 -5.12 13.67 1.05
CA ALA A 277 -4.78 12.84 -0.10
C ALA A 277 -4.17 13.68 -1.23
N TYR A 278 -2.95 14.15 -1.04
CA TYR A 278 -2.23 14.88 -2.08
C TYR A 278 -1.69 13.97 -3.20
N PRO A 279 -1.28 14.54 -4.36
CA PRO A 279 -1.00 13.75 -5.58
C PRO A 279 0.11 12.72 -5.46
N ARG A 280 1.12 13.00 -4.62
CA ARG A 280 2.30 12.12 -4.45
C ARG A 280 2.37 11.51 -3.06
N ILE A 281 1.20 11.25 -2.47
CA ILE A 281 1.11 10.51 -1.20
C ILE A 281 1.90 9.20 -1.28
N SER A 282 2.58 8.84 -0.19
CA SER A 282 3.31 7.60 -0.07
C SER A 282 2.89 6.81 1.16
N ASN A 283 3.11 5.49 1.13
CA ASN A 283 2.88 4.59 2.27
C ASN A 283 1.44 4.65 2.83
N LEU A 284 0.46 4.80 1.94
CA LEU A 284 -0.96 4.89 2.32
C LEU A 284 -1.49 3.62 3.00
N ASP A 285 -0.84 2.50 2.80
CA ASP A 285 -1.12 1.22 3.41
C ASP A 285 -0.94 1.22 4.93
N GLU A 286 -0.14 2.15 5.50
CA GLU A 286 0.02 2.32 6.95
C GLU A 286 -1.26 2.76 7.68
N PHE A 287 -2.25 3.29 6.96
CA PHE A 287 -3.56 3.68 7.51
C PHE A 287 -4.59 2.54 7.51
N GLN A 288 -4.30 1.41 6.87
CA GLN A 288 -5.23 0.26 6.81
C GLN A 288 -5.68 -0.22 8.21
N PRO A 289 -4.82 -0.29 9.24
CA PRO A 289 -5.26 -0.69 10.57
C PRO A 289 -6.38 0.19 11.13
N LEU A 290 -6.39 1.49 10.82
CA LEU A 290 -7.45 2.42 11.28
C LEU A 290 -8.83 2.12 10.70
N LYS A 291 -8.91 1.52 9.51
CA LYS A 291 -10.18 1.08 8.92
C LYS A 291 -10.84 -0.04 9.74
N ASN A 292 -10.04 -0.78 10.50
CA ASN A 292 -10.49 -1.92 11.31
C ASN A 292 -10.71 -1.55 12.79
N VAL A 293 -10.51 -0.28 13.19
CA VAL A 293 -10.73 0.18 14.56
C VAL A 293 -12.18 0.58 14.75
N PRO A 294 -12.93 -0.08 15.66
CA PRO A 294 -14.30 0.33 15.99
C PRO A 294 -14.33 1.79 16.51
N GLY A 295 -15.28 2.58 16.00
CA GLY A 295 -15.42 3.99 16.38
C GLY A 295 -14.46 4.96 15.69
N VAL A 296 -13.67 4.51 14.71
CA VAL A 296 -12.83 5.35 13.86
C VAL A 296 -13.43 5.40 12.46
N ARG A 297 -13.59 6.61 11.93
CA ARG A 297 -13.92 6.87 10.54
C ARG A 297 -12.70 7.45 9.83
N LEU A 298 -12.03 6.65 9.02
CA LEU A 298 -10.95 7.10 8.15
C LEU A 298 -11.55 7.75 6.89
N VAL A 299 -11.15 8.99 6.60
CA VAL A 299 -11.57 9.70 5.38
C VAL A 299 -10.38 10.29 4.65
N TRP A 300 -10.39 10.19 3.32
CA TRP A 300 -9.40 10.81 2.45
C TRP A 300 -9.91 12.18 2.01
N VAL A 301 -9.12 13.22 2.22
CA VAL A 301 -9.53 14.62 2.06
C VAL A 301 -8.74 15.29 0.95
N ARG A 302 -9.43 15.97 0.05
CA ARG A 302 -8.84 16.75 -1.05
C ARG A 302 -9.33 18.19 -1.14
N SER A 303 -10.25 18.58 -0.27
CA SER A 303 -10.78 19.95 -0.25
C SER A 303 -11.06 20.42 1.17
N PRO A 304 -10.99 21.73 1.44
CA PRO A 304 -11.32 22.30 2.75
C PRO A 304 -12.74 22.00 3.23
N ALA A 305 -13.70 21.88 2.32
CA ALA A 305 -15.09 21.55 2.63
C ALA A 305 -15.22 20.21 3.37
N GLN A 306 -14.35 19.24 3.08
CA GLN A 306 -14.33 17.94 3.75
C GLN A 306 -13.77 18.00 5.18
N LEU A 307 -13.05 19.08 5.53
CA LEU A 307 -12.53 19.35 6.89
C LEU A 307 -13.44 20.23 7.72
N ALA A 308 -14.42 20.90 7.10
CA ALA A 308 -15.26 21.91 7.77
C ALA A 308 -16.09 21.36 8.95
N GLY A 309 -16.42 20.06 8.92
CA GLY A 309 -17.22 19.38 9.94
C GLY A 309 -16.43 18.73 11.07
N LEU A 310 -15.10 18.87 11.11
CA LEU A 310 -14.26 18.23 12.11
C LEU A 310 -14.44 18.88 13.49
N GLY A 311 -14.70 18.04 14.49
CA GLY A 311 -14.77 18.40 15.90
C GLY A 311 -13.40 18.45 16.59
N ALA A 312 -13.42 18.71 17.91
CA ALA A 312 -12.20 18.82 18.72
C ALA A 312 -11.45 17.48 18.86
N ASP A 313 -12.17 16.35 18.81
CA ASP A 313 -11.59 15.00 18.95
C ASP A 313 -11.16 14.39 17.62
N ASP A 314 -11.48 15.05 16.50
CA ASP A 314 -11.13 14.59 15.16
C ASP A 314 -9.69 14.99 14.82
N TRP A 315 -9.07 14.21 13.93
CA TRP A 315 -7.69 14.43 13.56
C TRP A 315 -7.56 14.83 12.09
N ILE A 316 -6.58 15.68 11.81
CA ILE A 316 -6.03 15.85 10.47
C ILE A 316 -4.67 15.18 10.42
N VAL A 317 -4.45 14.34 9.40
CA VAL A 317 -3.18 13.68 9.16
C VAL A 317 -2.60 14.16 7.83
N LEU A 318 -1.35 14.62 7.88
CA LEU A 318 -0.50 14.85 6.72
C LEU A 318 0.41 13.62 6.55
N PRO A 319 0.13 12.74 5.58
CA PRO A 319 0.88 11.49 5.40
C PRO A 319 2.25 11.71 4.74
N GLY A 320 2.95 10.61 4.45
CA GLY A 320 4.17 10.62 3.66
C GLY A 320 3.96 11.16 2.25
N SER A 321 4.98 11.76 1.69
CA SER A 321 5.00 12.30 0.33
C SER A 321 6.27 11.91 -0.42
N LYS A 322 6.14 11.59 -1.70
CA LYS A 322 7.29 11.35 -2.58
C LYS A 322 7.83 12.64 -3.20
N ASN A 323 7.07 13.73 -3.13
CA ASN A 323 7.47 15.07 -3.59
C ASN A 323 6.85 16.10 -2.63
N THR A 324 7.54 16.36 -1.53
CA THR A 324 7.03 17.12 -0.39
C THR A 324 6.73 18.58 -0.76
N SER A 325 7.64 19.24 -1.48
CA SER A 325 7.47 20.63 -1.93
C SER A 325 6.33 20.78 -2.93
N GLY A 326 6.21 19.83 -3.87
CA GLY A 326 5.14 19.83 -4.87
C GLY A 326 3.76 19.56 -4.25
N ASP A 327 3.67 18.61 -3.33
CA ASP A 327 2.43 18.31 -2.61
C ASP A 327 2.02 19.45 -1.67
N LEU A 328 2.99 20.14 -1.06
CA LEU A 328 2.75 21.33 -0.25
C LEU A 328 2.23 22.51 -1.10
N ALA A 329 2.76 22.68 -2.31
CA ALA A 329 2.23 23.67 -3.27
C ALA A 329 0.79 23.32 -3.69
N TRP A 330 0.52 22.04 -3.97
CA TRP A 330 -0.84 21.57 -4.26
C TRP A 330 -1.79 21.82 -3.08
N LEU A 331 -1.38 21.50 -1.86
CA LEU A 331 -2.15 21.69 -0.64
C LEU A 331 -2.57 23.16 -0.47
N ARG A 332 -1.67 24.12 -0.77
CA ARG A 332 -1.97 25.55 -0.80
C ARG A 332 -2.93 25.93 -1.91
N THR A 333 -2.73 25.39 -3.11
CA THR A 333 -3.62 25.64 -4.25
C THR A 333 -5.07 25.20 -3.95
N GLN A 334 -5.23 24.14 -3.15
CA GLN A 334 -6.55 23.68 -2.72
C GLN A 334 -7.10 24.47 -1.51
N GLY A 335 -6.30 25.33 -0.86
CA GLY A 335 -6.68 26.04 0.38
C GLY A 335 -6.71 25.14 1.62
N LEU A 336 -6.13 23.96 1.53
CA LEU A 336 -6.05 23.01 2.65
C LEU A 336 -5.07 23.47 3.72
N ASP A 337 -4.03 24.24 3.37
CA ASP A 337 -3.09 24.85 4.29
C ASP A 337 -3.80 25.70 5.36
N GLN A 338 -4.71 26.57 4.93
CA GLN A 338 -5.51 27.40 5.82
C GLN A 338 -6.45 26.54 6.69
N ALA A 339 -7.06 25.49 6.13
CA ALA A 339 -7.95 24.62 6.88
C ALA A 339 -7.19 23.82 7.97
N VAL A 340 -5.98 23.29 7.64
CA VAL A 340 -5.11 22.57 8.59
C VAL A 340 -4.62 23.50 9.69
N THR A 341 -4.12 24.68 9.35
CA THR A 341 -3.61 25.65 10.34
C THR A 341 -4.74 26.18 11.23
N ALA A 342 -5.94 26.42 10.68
CA ALA A 342 -7.10 26.81 11.44
C ALA A 342 -7.58 25.71 12.40
N HIS A 343 -7.52 24.43 11.99
CA HIS A 343 -7.82 23.30 12.87
C HIS A 343 -6.82 23.21 14.04
N ALA A 344 -5.53 23.32 13.75
CA ALA A 344 -4.49 23.35 14.78
C ALA A 344 -4.64 24.53 15.74
N ALA A 345 -4.94 25.73 15.23
CA ALA A 345 -5.14 26.94 16.05
C ALA A 345 -6.32 26.82 17.01
N ARG A 346 -7.34 26.01 16.69
CA ARG A 346 -8.46 25.71 17.58
C ARG A 346 -8.16 24.58 18.59
N GLY A 347 -6.92 24.09 18.64
CA GLY A 347 -6.51 22.98 19.50
C GLY A 347 -6.79 21.59 18.92
N GLY A 348 -7.27 21.50 17.69
CA GLY A 348 -7.51 20.23 17.00
C GLY A 348 -6.21 19.45 16.75
N ALA A 349 -6.30 18.14 16.82
CA ALA A 349 -5.14 17.24 16.66
C ALA A 349 -4.64 17.20 15.22
N VAL A 350 -3.34 17.44 15.02
CA VAL A 350 -2.66 17.31 13.72
C VAL A 350 -1.49 16.35 13.87
N LEU A 351 -1.42 15.37 12.96
CA LEU A 351 -0.32 14.41 12.86
C LEU A 351 0.38 14.56 11.50
N GLY A 352 1.70 14.77 11.50
CA GLY A 352 2.52 14.72 10.28
C GLY A 352 3.40 13.47 10.28
N ILE A 353 3.40 12.72 9.18
CA ILE A 353 4.23 11.51 9.01
C ILE A 353 5.22 11.74 7.88
N CYS A 354 6.51 11.58 8.12
CA CYS A 354 7.60 11.69 7.15
C CYS A 354 7.53 13.01 6.33
N GLY A 355 7.08 12.98 5.07
CA GLY A 355 6.83 14.20 4.30
C GLY A 355 5.84 15.17 4.98
N GLY A 356 4.83 14.63 5.66
CA GLY A 356 3.88 15.42 6.45
C GLY A 356 4.55 16.12 7.64
N LEU A 357 5.51 15.48 8.33
CA LEU A 357 6.35 16.14 9.33
C LEU A 357 7.08 17.32 8.72
N GLN A 358 7.70 17.13 7.57
CA GLN A 358 8.47 18.15 6.87
C GLN A 358 7.61 19.35 6.48
N MET A 359 6.37 19.10 6.02
CA MET A 359 5.39 20.14 5.67
C MET A 359 4.97 21.00 6.87
N LEU A 360 4.92 20.42 8.08
CA LEU A 360 4.53 21.12 9.30
C LEU A 360 5.57 22.14 9.79
N GLY A 361 6.81 22.03 9.33
CA GLY A 361 7.92 22.95 9.68
C GLY A 361 7.76 24.33 9.09
N GLU A 362 8.81 25.17 9.26
CA GLU A 362 8.94 26.53 8.74
C GLU A 362 9.39 26.54 7.28
N ALA A 363 10.34 25.67 6.93
CA ALA A 363 10.94 25.66 5.60
C ALA A 363 11.46 24.29 5.18
N LEU A 364 11.35 24.04 3.89
CA LEU A 364 12.03 22.99 3.14
C LEU A 364 13.18 23.64 2.38
N ILE A 365 14.41 23.16 2.58
CA ILE A 365 15.63 23.64 1.95
C ILE A 365 16.25 22.51 1.16
N ASP A 366 16.39 22.70 -0.13
CA ASP A 366 16.94 21.69 -1.04
C ASP A 366 18.17 22.25 -1.81
N PRO A 367 19.38 22.02 -1.28
CA PRO A 367 20.60 22.45 -1.96
C PRO A 367 21.03 21.49 -3.10
N HIS A 368 20.29 20.39 -3.33
CA HIS A 368 20.70 19.29 -4.20
C HIS A 368 19.71 18.92 -5.30
N ASP A 369 18.63 19.70 -5.48
CA ASP A 369 17.55 19.43 -6.46
C ASP A 369 16.89 18.04 -6.29
N ILE A 370 16.68 17.60 -5.04
CA ILE A 370 16.10 16.30 -4.71
C ILE A 370 14.55 16.40 -4.68
N ASP A 371 14.04 17.45 -4.06
CA ASP A 371 12.58 17.63 -3.85
C ASP A 371 12.12 19.04 -4.26
N GLY A 372 12.79 20.07 -3.75
CA GLY A 372 12.54 21.48 -3.99
C GLY A 372 12.47 22.31 -2.72
N ASN A 373 12.62 23.62 -2.87
CA ASN A 373 12.51 24.59 -1.78
C ASN A 373 11.07 25.05 -1.62
N ALA A 374 10.58 25.12 -0.38
CA ALA A 374 9.26 25.68 -0.10
C ALA A 374 9.16 26.21 1.34
N PRO A 375 8.36 27.26 1.61
CA PRO A 375 7.96 27.58 2.96
C PRO A 375 7.05 26.47 3.49
N GLY A 376 7.20 26.07 4.76
CA GLY A 376 6.34 25.10 5.43
C GLY A 376 5.00 25.71 5.89
N LEU A 377 4.26 24.97 6.72
CA LEU A 377 2.99 25.43 7.30
C LEU A 377 3.17 26.25 8.59
N GLY A 378 4.39 26.29 9.15
CA GLY A 378 4.70 27.06 10.36
C GLY A 378 4.00 26.55 11.62
N LEU A 379 3.65 25.28 11.69
CA LEU A 379 3.03 24.68 12.89
C LEU A 379 4.04 24.10 13.87
N LEU A 380 5.28 23.92 13.41
CA LEU A 380 6.45 23.51 14.18
C LEU A 380 7.64 24.41 13.82
N PRO A 381 8.40 24.94 14.79
CA PRO A 381 9.56 25.77 14.53
C PRO A 381 10.78 24.95 14.05
N LEU A 382 10.59 24.17 12.99
CA LEU A 382 11.55 23.21 12.44
C LEU A 382 11.93 23.59 11.00
N VAL A 383 13.15 23.25 10.61
CA VAL A 383 13.62 23.35 9.22
C VAL A 383 14.07 21.97 8.74
N THR A 384 13.63 21.61 7.55
CA THR A 384 14.08 20.38 6.87
C THR A 384 15.07 20.74 5.76
N VAL A 385 16.24 20.12 5.77
CA VAL A 385 17.24 20.20 4.69
C VAL A 385 17.31 18.84 4.00
N PHE A 386 17.16 18.82 2.68
CA PHE A 386 17.26 17.57 1.92
C PHE A 386 18.74 17.20 1.69
N ALA A 387 19.12 16.02 2.18
CA ALA A 387 20.45 15.43 2.00
C ALA A 387 20.49 14.53 0.76
N ARG A 388 21.68 14.38 0.15
CA ARG A 388 21.85 13.46 -0.99
C ARG A 388 21.60 12.02 -0.60
N ASP A 389 22.11 11.64 0.57
CA ASP A 389 21.94 10.27 1.07
C ASP A 389 20.54 10.06 1.58
N LYS A 390 19.91 8.98 1.11
CA LYS A 390 18.59 8.57 1.52
C LYS A 390 18.68 7.70 2.77
N THR A 391 17.92 8.05 3.80
CA THR A 391 17.72 7.17 4.96
C THR A 391 16.75 6.07 4.59
N VAL A 392 17.17 4.80 4.69
CA VAL A 392 16.34 3.60 4.46
C VAL A 392 16.68 2.59 5.54
N ARG A 393 15.86 2.52 6.59
CA ARG A 393 16.13 1.62 7.73
C ARG A 393 14.89 1.26 8.53
N HIS A 394 14.91 0.09 9.17
CA HIS A 394 14.01 -0.20 10.28
C HIS A 394 14.47 0.53 11.53
N THR A 395 13.52 1.06 12.29
CA THR A 395 13.79 1.81 13.51
C THR A 395 12.82 1.41 14.62
N SER A 396 13.36 1.25 15.83
CA SER A 396 12.57 1.09 17.05
C SER A 396 12.90 2.24 17.98
N ALA A 397 11.88 2.98 18.42
CA ALA A 397 12.07 4.14 19.29
C ALA A 397 10.93 4.25 20.32
N GLY A 398 11.24 4.85 21.48
CA GLY A 398 10.25 5.11 22.52
C GLY A 398 9.83 6.57 22.52
N PHE A 399 8.54 6.81 22.72
CA PHE A 399 8.04 8.15 22.97
C PHE A 399 8.42 8.62 24.38
N ALA A 400 8.99 9.80 24.50
CA ALA A 400 9.10 10.52 25.75
C ALA A 400 7.69 10.98 26.24
N ALA A 401 7.63 11.73 27.32
CA ALA A 401 6.34 12.28 27.79
C ALA A 401 5.75 13.23 26.74
N LEU A 402 4.51 13.04 26.37
CA LEU A 402 3.73 13.82 25.42
C LEU A 402 2.63 14.62 26.14
N ALA A 403 2.31 15.81 25.62
CA ALA A 403 1.12 16.53 26.01
C ALA A 403 -0.14 16.00 25.29
N ALA A 404 -1.33 16.30 25.85
CA ALA A 404 -2.59 15.98 25.20
C ALA A 404 -2.69 16.65 23.81
N PRO A 405 -3.40 16.03 22.85
CA PRO A 405 -4.16 14.78 22.95
C PRO A 405 -3.33 13.50 22.78
N TRP A 406 -2.01 13.61 22.57
CA TRP A 406 -1.10 12.51 22.28
C TRP A 406 -0.51 11.82 23.51
N ASN A 407 -0.85 12.29 24.71
CA ASN A 407 -0.28 11.85 25.99
C ASN A 407 -0.39 10.34 26.23
N LYS A 408 -1.38 9.67 25.63
CA LYS A 408 -1.54 8.21 25.71
C LYS A 408 -0.41 7.41 25.03
N LEU A 409 0.37 8.05 24.15
CA LEU A 409 1.56 7.45 23.54
C LEU A 409 2.79 7.54 24.42
N SER A 410 2.78 8.32 25.51
CA SER A 410 3.93 8.51 26.38
C SER A 410 4.48 7.18 26.90
N GLY A 411 5.78 6.98 26.77
CA GLY A 411 6.46 5.77 27.21
C GLY A 411 6.30 4.54 26.32
N LEU A 412 5.47 4.60 25.26
CA LEU A 412 5.34 3.49 24.33
C LEU A 412 6.57 3.37 23.44
N SER A 413 7.07 2.13 23.30
CA SER A 413 8.03 1.79 22.27
C SER A 413 7.29 1.36 21.01
N VAL A 414 7.69 1.90 19.87
CA VAL A 414 7.11 1.62 18.56
C VAL A 414 8.17 1.13 17.60
N GLN A 415 7.78 0.24 16.71
CA GLN A 415 8.61 -0.21 15.60
C GLN A 415 8.05 0.38 14.31
N GLY A 416 8.95 0.77 13.44
CA GLY A 416 8.58 1.35 12.14
C GLY A 416 9.77 1.34 11.20
N TYR A 417 9.68 2.14 10.16
CA TYR A 417 10.76 2.29 9.19
C TYR A 417 10.83 3.74 8.70
N GLU A 418 12.01 4.12 8.23
CA GLU A 418 12.31 5.44 7.68
C GLU A 418 12.70 5.29 6.20
N ILE A 419 12.09 6.11 5.34
CA ILE A 419 12.44 6.22 3.90
C ILE A 419 12.37 7.71 3.53
N HIS A 420 13.45 8.46 3.71
CA HIS A 420 13.46 9.91 3.43
C HIS A 420 14.86 10.46 3.11
N HIS A 421 14.91 11.61 2.46
CA HIS A 421 16.11 12.43 2.26
C HIS A 421 16.20 13.59 3.24
N GLY A 422 15.06 14.06 3.76
CA GLY A 422 14.99 15.22 4.64
C GLY A 422 15.64 14.97 5.99
N GLN A 423 16.43 15.96 6.46
CA GLN A 423 16.99 16.02 7.79
C GLN A 423 16.38 17.22 8.50
N THR A 424 15.60 16.98 9.55
CA THR A 424 14.82 18.01 10.23
C THR A 424 15.43 18.37 11.57
N GLN A 425 15.54 19.66 11.83
CA GLN A 425 16.09 20.20 13.07
C GLN A 425 15.35 21.47 13.51
N GLN A 426 15.52 21.84 14.77
CA GLN A 426 14.99 23.08 15.33
C GLN A 426 15.51 24.30 14.56
N HIS A 427 14.62 25.25 14.21
CA HIS A 427 15.02 26.51 13.60
C HIS A 427 15.75 27.39 14.63
N ALA A 428 17.02 27.68 14.38
CA ALA A 428 17.89 28.30 15.35
C ALA A 428 17.39 29.69 15.82
N ALA A 429 16.92 30.54 14.89
CA ALA A 429 16.43 31.88 15.23
C ALA A 429 15.12 31.83 16.04
N MET A 430 14.22 30.87 15.75
CA MET A 430 12.98 30.69 16.52
C MET A 430 13.29 30.17 17.93
N ALA A 431 14.23 29.22 18.05
CA ALA A 431 14.70 28.77 19.36
C ALA A 431 15.29 29.91 20.20
N ALA A 432 16.06 30.80 19.58
CA ALA A 432 16.60 31.99 20.24
C ALA A 432 15.49 32.97 20.68
N ALA A 433 14.34 32.99 19.97
CA ALA A 433 13.16 33.77 20.34
C ALA A 433 12.23 33.04 21.34
N GLY A 434 12.61 31.84 21.79
CA GLY A 434 11.83 31.04 22.77
C GLY A 434 10.78 30.15 22.16
N ASP A 435 10.67 30.09 20.83
CA ASP A 435 9.76 29.16 20.14
C ASP A 435 10.50 27.86 19.83
N VAL A 436 10.18 26.82 20.61
CA VAL A 436 10.89 25.54 20.61
C VAL A 436 9.90 24.38 20.45
N ALA A 437 10.11 23.53 19.43
CA ALA A 437 9.46 22.24 19.36
C ALA A 437 10.11 21.27 20.36
N ARG A 438 9.29 20.46 21.01
CA ARG A 438 9.80 19.44 21.91
C ARG A 438 10.12 18.17 21.13
N ALA A 439 11.39 17.73 21.12
CA ALA A 439 11.76 16.42 20.66
C ALA A 439 11.15 15.36 21.60
N VAL A 440 10.34 14.45 21.06
CA VAL A 440 9.61 13.42 21.82
C VAL A 440 10.01 12.00 21.46
N MET A 441 10.97 11.85 20.55
CA MET A 441 11.74 10.65 20.28
C MET A 441 13.22 11.03 20.08
N PRO A 442 14.17 10.07 20.28
CA PRO A 442 15.58 10.31 20.02
C PRO A 442 15.84 10.67 18.56
N ASP A 443 16.99 11.27 18.28
CA ASP A 443 17.51 11.59 16.94
C ASP A 443 16.56 12.42 16.05
N GLY A 444 15.65 13.20 16.66
CA GLY A 444 14.68 14.01 15.90
C GLY A 444 13.60 13.19 15.17
N LEU A 445 13.39 11.95 15.55
CA LEU A 445 12.38 11.07 14.95
C LEU A 445 10.95 11.53 15.18
N ALA A 446 10.71 12.27 16.26
CA ALA A 446 9.39 12.85 16.51
C ALA A 446 9.47 14.16 17.29
N TRP A 447 8.55 15.05 16.97
CA TRP A 447 8.45 16.40 17.52
C TRP A 447 7.01 16.73 17.90
N GLN A 448 6.84 17.54 18.95
CA GLN A 448 5.55 18.05 19.37
C GLN A 448 5.65 19.58 19.55
N ASN A 449 4.63 20.34 19.11
CA ASN A 449 4.57 21.78 19.30
C ASN A 449 4.34 22.15 20.79
N ALA A 450 4.54 23.42 21.13
CA ALA A 450 4.35 23.91 22.51
C ALA A 450 2.92 23.73 23.04
N ALA A 451 1.92 23.87 22.17
CA ALA A 451 0.50 23.66 22.52
C ALA A 451 0.13 22.17 22.74
N GLY A 452 0.96 21.25 22.27
CA GLY A 452 0.77 19.81 22.44
C GLY A 452 -0.10 19.13 21.39
N ASN A 453 -0.84 19.86 20.58
CA ASN A 453 -1.82 19.28 19.65
C ASN A 453 -1.27 18.89 18.29
N VAL A 454 -0.08 19.37 17.91
CA VAL A 454 0.62 18.98 16.67
C VAL A 454 1.73 17.99 17.01
N LEU A 455 1.63 16.78 16.49
CA LEU A 455 2.65 15.73 16.58
C LEU A 455 3.19 15.44 15.19
N ALA A 456 4.49 15.30 15.07
CA ALA A 456 5.15 14.97 13.82
C ALA A 456 6.14 13.82 14.04
N VAL A 457 6.12 12.82 13.17
CA VAL A 457 6.96 11.62 13.26
C VAL A 457 7.60 11.29 11.92
N TYR A 458 8.84 10.83 11.92
CA TYR A 458 9.48 10.31 10.70
C TYR A 458 9.12 8.85 10.42
N LEU A 459 8.78 8.09 11.47
CA LEU A 459 8.49 6.67 11.37
C LEU A 459 7.18 6.40 10.63
N HIS A 460 7.26 5.64 9.56
CA HIS A 460 6.13 4.95 8.95
C HIS A 460 5.75 3.71 9.78
N GLY A 461 4.48 3.27 9.65
CA GLY A 461 3.97 2.09 10.36
C GLY A 461 3.54 2.35 11.79
N LEU A 462 3.30 3.61 12.19
CA LEU A 462 2.86 3.95 13.53
C LEU A 462 1.60 3.19 13.95
N PHE A 463 0.60 3.11 13.07
CA PHE A 463 -0.67 2.44 13.32
C PHE A 463 -0.61 0.91 13.15
N GLU A 464 0.50 0.37 12.72
CA GLU A 464 0.73 -1.09 12.66
C GLU A 464 1.16 -1.65 14.03
N ASN A 465 1.48 -0.78 14.99
CA ASN A 465 1.82 -1.16 16.35
C ASN A 465 0.55 -1.38 17.19
N PRO A 466 0.24 -2.60 17.65
CA PRO A 466 -0.97 -2.87 18.43
C PRO A 466 -1.05 -2.04 19.71
N GLY A 467 0.11 -1.75 20.35
CA GLY A 467 0.19 -0.89 21.53
C GLY A 467 -0.29 0.54 21.27
N VAL A 468 -0.03 1.07 20.07
CA VAL A 468 -0.50 2.41 19.65
C VAL A 468 -2.02 2.42 19.49
N LEU A 469 -2.58 1.44 18.79
CA LEU A 469 -4.03 1.32 18.59
C LEU A 469 -4.76 1.12 19.92
N GLN A 470 -4.24 0.26 20.78
CA GLN A 470 -4.79 0.05 22.11
C GLN A 470 -4.72 1.31 22.99
N ALA A 471 -3.59 2.02 22.99
CA ALA A 471 -3.44 3.22 23.81
C ALA A 471 -4.36 4.36 23.35
N ILE A 472 -4.44 4.61 22.05
CA ILE A 472 -5.19 5.74 21.50
C ILE A 472 -6.68 5.46 21.45
N PHE A 473 -7.05 4.28 20.92
CA PHE A 473 -8.43 3.95 20.58
C PHE A 473 -9.06 2.93 21.54
N GLY A 474 -8.27 2.28 22.41
CA GLY A 474 -8.76 1.22 23.28
C GLY A 474 -9.15 -0.05 22.52
N ALA A 475 -8.65 -0.22 21.29
CA ALA A 475 -9.06 -1.28 20.39
C ALA A 475 -7.89 -2.20 20.01
N THR A 476 -8.21 -3.47 19.79
CA THR A 476 -7.34 -4.45 19.14
C THR A 476 -7.87 -4.69 17.73
N THR A 477 -6.96 -4.75 16.75
CA THR A 477 -7.30 -5.09 15.38
C THR A 477 -6.84 -6.51 15.06
N PRO A 478 -7.44 -7.18 14.05
CA PRO A 478 -6.92 -8.44 13.56
C PRO A 478 -5.43 -8.33 13.21
N THR A 479 -4.65 -9.33 13.56
CA THR A 479 -3.24 -9.39 13.17
C THR A 479 -3.14 -9.67 11.67
N LEU A 480 -2.06 -9.20 11.03
CA LEU A 480 -1.81 -9.53 9.62
C LEU A 480 -1.80 -11.05 9.38
N ASP A 481 -1.28 -11.82 10.34
CA ASP A 481 -1.27 -13.29 10.23
C ASP A 481 -2.69 -13.88 10.16
N SER A 482 -3.62 -13.37 10.98
CA SER A 482 -5.03 -13.79 10.90
C SER A 482 -5.72 -13.32 9.62
N VAL A 483 -5.34 -12.15 9.10
CA VAL A 483 -5.83 -11.65 7.80
C VAL A 483 -5.38 -12.59 6.68
N PHE A 484 -4.11 -12.95 6.64
CA PHE A 484 -3.57 -13.87 5.63
C PHE A 484 -4.23 -15.26 5.68
N ASP A 485 -4.47 -15.79 6.89
CA ASP A 485 -5.21 -17.05 7.03
C ASP A 485 -6.65 -16.94 6.53
N GLY A 486 -7.30 -15.79 6.77
CA GLY A 486 -8.62 -15.50 6.22
C GLY A 486 -8.63 -15.50 4.68
N LEU A 487 -7.61 -14.88 4.05
CA LEU A 487 -7.47 -14.86 2.59
C LEU A 487 -7.29 -16.27 2.01
N ALA A 488 -6.43 -17.09 2.63
CA ALA A 488 -6.23 -18.47 2.20
C ALA A 488 -7.52 -19.32 2.32
N ASN A 489 -8.23 -19.22 3.44
CA ASN A 489 -9.50 -19.89 3.63
C ASN A 489 -10.53 -19.47 2.57
N PHE A 490 -10.56 -18.19 2.24
CA PHE A 490 -11.50 -17.66 1.26
C PHE A 490 -11.26 -18.23 -0.14
N ILE A 491 -10.01 -18.30 -0.63
CA ILE A 491 -9.75 -18.92 -1.93
C ILE A 491 -9.99 -20.44 -1.91
N GLU A 492 -9.70 -21.14 -0.81
CA GLU A 492 -9.98 -22.57 -0.65
C GLU A 492 -11.47 -22.89 -0.78
N GLN A 493 -12.35 -21.97 -0.36
CA GLN A 493 -13.80 -22.13 -0.44
C GLN A 493 -14.41 -21.81 -1.81
N HIS A 494 -13.73 -20.98 -2.62
CA HIS A 494 -14.31 -20.41 -3.84
C HIS A 494 -13.62 -20.84 -5.14
N PHE A 495 -12.47 -21.51 -5.05
CA PHE A 495 -11.89 -22.18 -6.21
C PHE A 495 -12.53 -23.55 -6.41
N GLU A 496 -12.66 -23.96 -7.66
CA GLU A 496 -13.09 -25.33 -8.02
C GLU A 496 -12.17 -26.37 -7.35
N ALA A 497 -12.77 -27.49 -6.92
CA ALA A 497 -12.06 -28.51 -6.19
C ALA A 497 -10.84 -29.05 -6.95
N GLY A 498 -9.69 -29.10 -6.27
CA GLY A 498 -8.42 -29.59 -6.82
C GLY A 498 -7.66 -28.59 -7.69
N VAL A 499 -8.23 -27.45 -8.07
CA VAL A 499 -7.54 -26.48 -8.93
C VAL A 499 -6.29 -25.93 -8.25
N LEU A 500 -6.39 -25.46 -7.01
CA LEU A 500 -5.23 -24.87 -6.29
C LEU A 500 -4.05 -25.85 -6.23
N ALA A 501 -4.31 -27.14 -6.04
CA ALA A 501 -3.28 -28.17 -6.06
C ALA A 501 -2.70 -28.39 -7.47
N SER A 502 -3.56 -28.37 -8.51
CA SER A 502 -3.10 -28.60 -9.90
C SER A 502 -2.23 -27.49 -10.47
N LEU A 503 -2.26 -26.27 -9.89
CA LEU A 503 -1.41 -25.15 -10.33
C LEU A 503 0.09 -25.40 -10.08
N ILE A 504 0.43 -26.30 -9.18
CA ILE A 504 1.83 -26.58 -8.76
C ILE A 504 2.28 -28.04 -9.03
N VAL A 505 1.56 -28.75 -9.88
CA VAL A 505 1.92 -30.13 -10.28
C VAL A 505 2.96 -30.20 -11.41
#